data_d1f0366ba540fcbe5dfa37bc96739795
#
_entry.id   d1f0366ba540fcbe5dfa37bc96739795
#
_cell.length_a   1.000
_cell.length_b   1.000
_cell.length_c   1.000
_cell.angle_alpha   90.00
_cell.angle_beta   90.00
_cell.angle_gamma   90.00
#
_symmetry.space_group_name_H-M   'P 1'
#
loop_
_entity.id
_entity.type
_entity.pdbx_description
1 polymer ?
#
loop_
_entity_poly.entity_id
_entity_poly.type
_entity_poly.pdbx_seq_one_letter_code
_entity_poly.pdbx_strand_id
1 'polypeptide(L)'
;MNLKSISSKLKGNPTMIDGTVYSMLIICSISHFLNDMIQSIIPSIYPIVKAEFGFSFAQIGIITLMFQMTSSILQPFTGLYADKHPRPYALSVGMCFTLVGLLLLAFAENYFFILLAVSIVGLGSSVFHPTASRVAQLASGGKKSLAQSIFQVGGNGGSAV
;
A
#
# COMPACT_ATOMS: atom_id res chain seq x y z
N MET A 1 -32.50 7.84 -31.64
CA MET A 1 -31.34 7.50 -30.81
C MET A 1 -31.07 6.00 -30.99
N ASN A 2 -29.95 5.61 -31.66
CA ASN A 2 -29.77 4.27 -32.21
C ASN A 2 -29.19 3.34 -31.14
N LEU A 3 -29.87 2.22 -30.85
CA LEU A 3 -29.46 1.20 -29.86
C LEU A 3 -28.03 0.64 -30.09
N LYS A 4 -27.54 0.64 -31.34
CA LYS A 4 -26.15 0.29 -31.67
C LYS A 4 -25.11 1.30 -31.13
N SER A 5 -25.47 2.58 -31.03
CA SER A 5 -24.62 3.64 -30.45
C SER A 5 -24.52 3.51 -28.92
N ILE A 6 -25.57 3.06 -28.28
CA ILE A 6 -25.57 2.79 -26.84
C ILE A 6 -24.76 1.53 -26.51
N SER A 7 -24.89 0.48 -27.33
CA SER A 7 -24.13 -0.77 -27.16
C SER A 7 -22.63 -0.59 -27.40
N SER A 8 -22.21 0.29 -28.33
CA SER A 8 -20.80 0.59 -28.54
C SER A 8 -20.19 1.45 -27.42
N LYS A 9 -20.97 2.32 -26.78
CA LYS A 9 -20.55 3.07 -25.57
C LYS A 9 -20.47 2.17 -24.33
N LEU A 10 -21.25 1.10 -24.24
CA LEU A 10 -21.18 0.12 -23.15
C LEU A 10 -20.06 -0.91 -23.30
N LYS A 11 -19.46 -1.05 -24.51
CA LYS A 11 -18.25 -1.86 -24.76
C LYS A 11 -16.93 -1.10 -24.58
N GLY A 12 -16.96 0.23 -24.41
CA GLY A 12 -15.83 1.01 -23.93
C GLY A 12 -15.63 0.69 -22.45
N ASN A 13 -14.39 0.38 -22.07
CA ASN A 13 -13.95 0.04 -20.72
C ASN A 13 -14.71 0.89 -19.65
N PRO A 14 -15.60 0.32 -18.82
CA PRO A 14 -16.64 1.07 -18.09
C PRO A 14 -16.12 1.90 -16.90
N THR A 15 -14.82 2.15 -16.82
CA THR A 15 -14.16 2.67 -15.62
C THR A 15 -13.25 3.87 -15.83
N MET A 16 -13.16 4.43 -17.06
CA MET A 16 -12.37 5.64 -17.27
C MET A 16 -13.26 6.87 -17.06
N ILE A 17 -12.95 7.65 -16.04
CA ILE A 17 -13.54 8.97 -15.82
C ILE A 17 -13.06 9.87 -16.96
N ASP A 18 -13.98 10.53 -17.68
CA ASP A 18 -13.64 11.50 -18.71
C ASP A 18 -12.91 12.69 -18.06
N GLY A 19 -11.61 12.79 -18.32
CA GLY A 19 -10.73 13.81 -17.75
C GLY A 19 -9.98 13.38 -16.47
N THR A 20 -8.88 14.06 -16.19
CA THR A 20 -8.06 13.80 -15.00
C THR A 20 -8.72 14.36 -13.74
N VAL A 21 -8.96 13.53 -12.75
CA VAL A 21 -9.52 13.94 -11.44
C VAL A 21 -8.38 14.21 -10.46
N TYR A 22 -7.85 15.42 -10.48
CA TYR A 22 -6.70 15.82 -9.66
C TYR A 22 -6.94 15.68 -8.15
N SER A 23 -8.17 15.94 -7.67
CA SER A 23 -8.50 15.76 -6.26
C SER A 23 -8.31 14.31 -5.79
N MET A 24 -8.71 13.33 -6.62
CA MET A 24 -8.48 11.92 -6.32
C MET A 24 -6.99 11.56 -6.33
N LEU A 25 -6.21 12.10 -7.28
CA LEU A 25 -4.77 11.88 -7.33
C LEU A 25 -4.06 12.44 -6.10
N ILE A 26 -4.46 13.63 -5.65
CA ILE A 26 -3.91 14.26 -4.44
C ILE A 26 -4.26 13.43 -3.20
N ILE A 27 -5.52 12.99 -3.07
CA ILE A 27 -5.95 12.13 -1.97
C ILE A 27 -5.15 10.81 -1.97
N CYS A 28 -4.99 10.16 -3.13
CA CYS A 28 -4.17 8.95 -3.24
C CYS A 28 -2.70 9.21 -2.86
N SER A 29 -2.13 10.34 -3.26
CA SER A 29 -0.76 10.73 -2.95
C SER A 29 -0.58 10.97 -1.44
N ILE A 30 -1.51 11.69 -0.81
CA ILE A 30 -1.50 11.93 0.65
C ILE A 30 -1.68 10.60 1.40
N SER A 31 -2.60 9.74 0.96
CA SER A 31 -2.80 8.42 1.57
C SER A 31 -1.54 7.56 1.47
N HIS A 32 -0.83 7.61 0.33
CA HIS A 32 0.43 6.92 0.13
C HIS A 32 1.52 7.49 1.05
N PHE A 33 1.62 8.82 1.13
CA PHE A 33 2.54 9.50 2.05
C PHE A 33 2.33 9.04 3.50
N LEU A 34 1.09 9.07 3.99
CA LEU A 34 0.78 8.66 5.36
C LEU A 34 1.06 7.18 5.60
N ASN A 35 0.70 6.31 4.64
CA ASN A 35 0.97 4.88 4.75
C ASN A 35 2.47 4.59 4.85
N ASP A 36 3.29 5.19 4.00
CA ASP A 36 4.73 4.94 3.97
C ASP A 36 5.46 5.61 5.14
N MET A 37 5.00 6.80 5.56
CA MET A 37 5.47 7.45 6.78
C MET A 37 5.24 6.57 8.01
N ILE A 38 4.07 5.95 8.13
CA ILE A 38 3.78 5.03 9.23
C ILE A 38 4.65 3.78 9.15
N GLN A 39 4.91 3.25 7.95
CA GLN A 39 5.76 2.08 7.78
C GLN A 39 7.24 2.38 8.03
N SER A 40 7.71 3.62 7.81
CA SER A 40 9.08 4.05 8.10
C SER A 40 9.42 4.00 9.61
N ILE A 41 8.42 3.94 10.48
CA ILE A 41 8.62 3.70 11.93
C ILE A 41 9.38 2.38 12.15
N ILE A 42 9.12 1.33 11.36
CA ILE A 42 9.74 0.01 11.56
C ILE A 42 11.27 0.09 11.52
N PRO A 43 11.91 0.58 10.42
CA PRO A 43 13.36 0.72 10.42
C PRO A 43 13.87 1.77 11.42
N SER A 44 13.10 2.80 11.73
CA SER A 44 13.49 3.86 12.67
C SER A 44 13.66 3.35 14.09
N ILE A 45 12.90 2.34 14.51
CA ILE A 45 13.00 1.75 15.85
C ILE A 45 14.05 0.64 15.96
N TYR A 46 14.73 0.22 14.89
CA TYR A 46 15.73 -0.85 14.93
C TYR A 46 16.84 -0.64 15.98
N PRO A 47 17.42 0.56 16.17
CA PRO A 47 18.41 0.77 17.22
C PRO A 47 17.86 0.51 18.63
N ILE A 48 16.61 0.92 18.88
CA ILE A 48 15.92 0.75 20.17
C ILE A 48 15.66 -0.73 20.41
N VAL A 49 15.02 -1.41 19.45
CA VAL A 49 14.69 -2.84 19.54
C VAL A 49 15.95 -3.69 19.69
N LYS A 50 17.03 -3.33 18.97
CA LYS A 50 18.32 -4.01 19.08
C LYS A 50 18.91 -3.87 20.48
N ALA A 51 18.85 -2.70 21.07
CA ALA A 51 19.37 -2.43 22.42
C ALA A 51 18.55 -3.10 23.51
N GLU A 52 17.22 -3.00 23.44
CA GLU A 52 16.27 -3.53 24.43
C GLU A 52 16.31 -5.06 24.51
N PHE A 53 16.32 -5.74 23.35
CA PHE A 53 16.24 -7.21 23.29
C PHE A 53 17.61 -7.86 23.08
N GLY A 54 18.71 -7.11 22.96
CA GLY A 54 20.05 -7.64 22.72
C GLY A 54 20.21 -8.33 21.35
N PHE A 55 19.44 -7.92 20.33
CA PHE A 55 19.45 -8.58 19.03
C PHE A 55 20.75 -8.35 18.26
N SER A 56 21.17 -9.38 17.55
CA SER A 56 22.24 -9.30 16.56
C SER A 56 21.79 -8.53 15.31
N PHE A 57 22.74 -8.05 14.51
CA PHE A 57 22.45 -7.44 13.22
C PHE A 57 21.75 -8.41 12.25
N ALA A 58 22.06 -9.71 12.35
CA ALA A 58 21.38 -10.72 11.56
C ALA A 58 19.89 -10.82 11.90
N GLN A 59 19.53 -10.75 13.18
CA GLN A 59 18.13 -10.75 13.61
C GLN A 59 17.37 -9.49 13.13
N ILE A 60 17.99 -8.32 13.19
CA ILE A 60 17.43 -7.09 12.61
C ILE A 60 17.25 -7.25 11.09
N GLY A 61 18.24 -7.82 10.40
CA GLY A 61 18.12 -8.13 8.97
C GLY A 61 16.95 -9.07 8.65
N ILE A 62 16.69 -10.07 9.49
CA ILE A 62 15.56 -10.98 9.33
C ILE A 62 14.22 -10.24 9.55
N ILE A 63 14.14 -9.30 10.51
CA ILE A 63 12.94 -8.45 10.70
C ILE A 63 12.64 -7.68 9.40
N THR A 64 13.67 -7.03 8.83
CA THR A 64 13.54 -6.33 7.54
C THR A 64 13.11 -7.27 6.42
N LEU A 65 13.75 -8.44 6.33
CA LEU A 65 13.43 -9.45 5.32
C LEU A 65 11.97 -9.91 5.42
N MET A 66 11.48 -10.21 6.61
CA MET A 66 10.09 -10.65 6.83
C MET A 66 9.09 -9.57 6.39
N PHE A 67 9.34 -8.31 6.76
CA PHE A 67 8.52 -7.19 6.30
C PHE A 67 8.52 -7.07 4.77
N GLN A 68 9.71 -7.07 4.15
CA GLN A 68 9.86 -6.93 2.70
C GLN A 68 9.27 -8.13 1.92
N MET A 69 9.45 -9.34 2.42
CA MET A 69 8.85 -10.53 1.78
C MET A 69 7.34 -10.47 1.80
N THR A 70 6.72 -10.18 2.94
CA THR A 70 5.26 -10.11 3.06
C THR A 70 4.69 -8.93 2.29
N SER A 71 5.35 -7.77 2.27
CA SER A 71 4.90 -6.62 1.50
C SER A 71 5.08 -6.82 -0.01
N SER A 72 6.26 -7.26 -0.48
CA SER A 72 6.61 -7.27 -1.90
C SER A 72 6.14 -8.52 -2.64
N ILE A 73 6.31 -9.72 -2.05
CA ILE A 73 5.94 -10.98 -2.74
C ILE A 73 4.42 -11.09 -2.89
N LEU A 74 3.66 -10.57 -1.93
CA LEU A 74 2.21 -10.65 -1.97
C LEU A 74 1.57 -9.58 -2.85
N GLN A 75 2.25 -8.47 -3.17
CA GLN A 75 1.71 -7.40 -4.02
C GLN A 75 1.19 -7.88 -5.39
N PRO A 76 1.92 -8.70 -6.16
CA PRO A 76 1.40 -9.20 -7.44
C PRO A 76 0.11 -10.01 -7.28
N PHE A 77 0.01 -10.84 -6.24
CA PHE A 77 -1.17 -11.66 -5.98
C PHE A 77 -2.37 -10.82 -5.54
N THR A 78 -2.16 -9.89 -4.62
CA THR A 78 -3.20 -8.96 -4.16
C THR A 78 -3.63 -8.01 -5.27
N GLY A 79 -2.70 -7.55 -6.12
CA GLY A 79 -2.99 -6.74 -7.31
C GLY A 79 -3.86 -7.48 -8.32
N LEU A 80 -3.48 -8.70 -8.70
CA LEU A 80 -4.26 -9.54 -9.61
C LEU A 80 -5.66 -9.88 -9.05
N TYR A 81 -5.76 -10.11 -7.73
CA TYR A 81 -7.04 -10.33 -7.09
C TYR A 81 -7.91 -9.07 -7.10
N ALA A 82 -7.34 -7.92 -6.76
CA ALA A 82 -8.04 -6.63 -6.76
C ALA A 82 -8.51 -6.21 -8.17
N ASP A 83 -7.77 -6.58 -9.21
CA ASP A 83 -8.16 -6.33 -10.60
C ASP A 83 -9.38 -7.14 -11.02
N LYS A 84 -9.46 -8.39 -10.58
CA LYS A 84 -10.59 -9.29 -10.88
C LYS A 84 -11.80 -9.02 -9.99
N HIS A 85 -11.56 -8.63 -8.74
CA HIS A 85 -12.59 -8.45 -7.71
C HIS A 85 -12.42 -7.08 -7.02
N PRO A 86 -12.74 -5.96 -7.70
CA PRO A 86 -12.61 -4.65 -7.12
C PRO A 86 -13.51 -4.50 -5.90
N ARG A 87 -12.91 -4.22 -4.75
CA ARG A 87 -13.61 -4.04 -3.48
C ARG A 87 -13.42 -2.61 -2.99
N PRO A 88 -14.51 -1.88 -2.67
CA PRO A 88 -14.40 -0.48 -2.21
C PRO A 88 -13.67 -0.34 -0.88
N TYR A 89 -13.65 -1.39 -0.06
CA TYR A 89 -13.02 -1.39 1.26
C TYR A 89 -11.58 -1.93 1.29
N ALA A 90 -11.00 -2.29 0.14
CA ALA A 90 -9.68 -2.92 0.10
C ALA A 90 -8.59 -2.03 0.71
N LEU A 91 -8.60 -0.72 0.45
CA LEU A 91 -7.66 0.23 1.05
C LEU A 91 -7.81 0.28 2.57
N SER A 92 -9.04 0.37 3.08
CA SER A 92 -9.30 0.38 4.53
C SER A 92 -8.85 -0.92 5.20
N VAL A 93 -9.06 -2.06 4.55
CA VAL A 93 -8.59 -3.36 5.03
C VAL A 93 -7.06 -3.39 5.11
N GLY A 94 -6.35 -2.91 4.08
CA GLY A 94 -4.90 -2.79 4.10
C GLY A 94 -4.40 -1.93 5.27
N MET A 95 -5.01 -0.76 5.47
CA MET A 95 -4.67 0.14 6.60
C MET A 95 -4.98 -0.49 7.96
N CYS A 96 -6.07 -1.26 8.08
CA CYS A 96 -6.37 -2.00 9.32
C CYS A 96 -5.29 -3.05 9.65
N PHE A 97 -4.79 -3.79 8.66
CA PHE A 97 -3.67 -4.71 8.86
C PHE A 97 -2.40 -3.96 9.30
N THR A 98 -2.08 -2.82 8.69
CA THR A 98 -0.95 -1.99 9.12
C THR A 98 -1.12 -1.53 10.57
N LEU A 99 -2.31 -1.03 10.95
CA LEU A 99 -2.60 -0.59 12.32
C LEU A 99 -2.46 -1.74 13.32
N VAL A 100 -3.08 -2.90 13.04
CA VAL A 100 -3.00 -4.08 13.90
C VAL A 100 -1.54 -4.54 14.05
N GLY A 101 -0.78 -4.59 12.95
CA GLY A 101 0.62 -4.97 12.99
C GLY A 101 1.47 -4.02 13.84
N LEU A 102 1.24 -2.70 13.74
CA LEU A 102 1.96 -1.71 14.57
C LEU A 102 1.56 -1.79 16.05
N LEU A 103 0.27 -2.03 16.35
CA LEU A 103 -0.16 -2.27 17.73
C LEU A 103 0.49 -3.52 18.30
N LEU A 104 0.54 -4.61 17.55
CA LEU A 104 1.26 -5.82 17.97
C LEU A 104 2.76 -5.56 18.15
N LEU A 105 3.37 -4.74 17.31
CA LEU A 105 4.77 -4.35 17.43
C LEU A 105 5.03 -3.55 18.72
N ALA A 106 4.10 -2.63 19.07
CA ALA A 106 4.21 -1.82 20.29
C ALA A 106 4.13 -2.65 21.59
N PHE A 107 3.47 -3.80 21.55
CA PHE A 107 3.34 -4.73 22.69
C PHE A 107 4.18 -5.99 22.53
N ALA A 108 5.14 -5.99 21.60
CA ALA A 108 5.96 -7.17 21.36
C ALA A 108 6.99 -7.37 22.47
N GLU A 109 6.94 -8.51 23.14
CA GLU A 109 7.83 -8.87 24.26
C GLU A 109 8.99 -9.78 23.82
N ASN A 110 8.98 -10.29 22.61
CA ASN A 110 10.01 -11.20 22.11
C ASN A 110 10.14 -11.16 20.58
N TYR A 111 11.23 -11.76 20.09
CA TYR A 111 11.58 -11.79 18.69
C TYR A 111 10.49 -12.34 17.76
N PHE A 112 9.82 -13.43 18.18
CA PHE A 112 8.78 -14.04 17.37
C PHE A 112 7.57 -13.12 17.19
N PHE A 113 7.14 -12.43 18.24
CA PHE A 113 6.05 -11.44 18.13
C PHE A 113 6.42 -10.25 17.26
N ILE A 114 7.70 -9.81 17.29
CA ILE A 114 8.18 -8.75 16.38
C ILE A 114 8.08 -9.22 14.93
N LEU A 115 8.54 -10.44 14.62
CA LEU A 115 8.45 -11.00 13.26
C LEU A 115 6.98 -11.12 12.79
N LEU A 116 6.09 -11.57 13.66
CA LEU A 116 4.66 -11.64 13.36
C LEU A 116 4.08 -10.24 13.10
N ALA A 117 4.38 -9.28 13.95
CA ALA A 117 3.91 -7.91 13.85
C ALA A 117 4.33 -7.25 12.51
N VAL A 118 5.61 -7.30 12.17
CA VAL A 118 6.10 -6.72 10.90
C VAL A 118 5.57 -7.47 9.68
N SER A 119 5.33 -8.77 9.78
CA SER A 119 4.68 -9.54 8.72
C SER A 119 3.25 -9.08 8.46
N ILE A 120 2.49 -8.78 9.52
CA ILE A 120 1.13 -8.25 9.42
C ILE A 120 1.13 -6.84 8.82
N VAL A 121 2.10 -5.98 9.19
CA VAL A 121 2.28 -4.67 8.53
C VAL A 121 2.56 -4.86 7.03
N GLY A 122 3.44 -5.79 6.68
CA GLY A 122 3.74 -6.13 5.29
C GLY A 122 2.51 -6.63 4.51
N LEU A 123 1.64 -7.43 5.13
CA LEU A 123 0.34 -7.82 4.54
C LEU A 123 -0.51 -6.59 4.22
N GLY A 124 -0.61 -5.64 5.15
CA GLY A 124 -1.32 -4.37 4.94
C GLY A 124 -0.77 -3.60 3.74
N SER A 125 0.55 -3.46 3.69
CA SER A 125 1.28 -2.84 2.58
C SER A 125 1.01 -3.51 1.23
N SER A 126 1.02 -4.85 1.20
CA SER A 126 0.78 -5.63 -0.02
C SER A 126 -0.62 -5.42 -0.62
N VAL A 127 -1.61 -5.10 0.19
CA VAL A 127 -2.98 -4.78 -0.25
C VAL A 127 -3.09 -3.30 -0.62
N PHE A 128 -2.49 -2.41 0.16
CA PHE A 128 -2.61 -0.96 -0.01
C PHE A 128 -2.01 -0.49 -1.34
N HIS A 129 -0.74 -0.78 -1.60
CA HIS A 129 -0.02 -0.22 -2.76
C HIS A 129 -0.67 -0.53 -4.11
N PRO A 130 -0.99 -1.78 -4.47
CA PRO A 130 -1.60 -2.06 -5.77
C PRO A 130 -3.01 -1.47 -5.86
N THR A 131 -3.78 -1.48 -4.77
CA THR A 131 -5.14 -0.94 -4.77
C THR A 131 -5.13 0.59 -4.92
N ALA A 132 -4.29 1.31 -4.19
CA ALA A 132 -4.16 2.76 -4.26
C ALA A 132 -3.60 3.23 -5.62
N SER A 133 -2.57 2.54 -6.14
CA SER A 133 -2.03 2.77 -7.47
C SER A 133 -3.09 2.60 -8.57
N ARG A 134 -3.94 1.56 -8.44
CA ARG A 134 -5.06 1.34 -9.35
C ARG A 134 -6.08 2.49 -9.31
N VAL A 135 -6.45 2.96 -8.12
CA VAL A 135 -7.37 4.11 -7.97
C VAL A 135 -6.77 5.35 -8.65
N ALA A 136 -5.48 5.62 -8.46
CA ALA A 136 -4.78 6.72 -9.13
C ALA A 136 -4.82 6.56 -10.67
N GLN A 137 -4.61 5.35 -11.18
CA GLN A 137 -4.68 5.08 -12.62
C GLN A 137 -6.10 5.28 -13.18
N LEU A 138 -7.15 4.88 -12.47
CA LEU A 138 -8.54 5.11 -12.87
C LEU A 138 -8.89 6.60 -12.91
N ALA A 139 -8.36 7.38 -11.96
CA ALA A 139 -8.54 8.82 -11.88
C ALA A 139 -7.69 9.63 -12.89
N SER A 140 -6.84 8.95 -13.67
CA SER A 140 -5.85 9.59 -14.55
C SER A 140 -6.43 10.31 -15.77
N GLY A 141 -7.67 9.97 -16.21
CA GLY A 141 -8.23 10.48 -17.46
C GLY A 141 -7.34 10.20 -18.68
N GLY A 142 -6.67 9.05 -18.71
CA GLY A 142 -5.73 8.65 -19.76
C GLY A 142 -4.27 9.05 -19.51
N LYS A 143 -3.98 9.97 -18.57
CA LYS A 143 -2.63 10.43 -18.23
C LYS A 143 -1.99 9.54 -17.14
N LYS A 144 -1.88 8.24 -17.40
CA LYS A 144 -1.44 7.23 -16.42
C LYS A 144 -0.08 7.52 -15.81
N SER A 145 0.90 7.97 -16.62
CA SER A 145 2.25 8.29 -16.13
C SER A 145 2.23 9.46 -15.15
N LEU A 146 1.47 10.54 -15.44
CA LEU A 146 1.30 11.66 -14.53
C LEU A 146 0.64 11.24 -13.23
N ALA A 147 -0.44 10.45 -13.30
CA ALA A 147 -1.13 9.95 -12.12
C ALA A 147 -0.20 9.11 -11.23
N GLN A 148 0.59 8.22 -11.85
CA GLN A 148 1.55 7.40 -11.13
C GLN A 148 2.69 8.23 -10.54
N SER A 149 3.17 9.26 -11.23
CA SER A 149 4.20 10.18 -10.68
C SER A 149 3.68 10.92 -9.45
N ILE A 150 2.46 11.47 -9.49
CA ILE A 150 1.85 12.14 -8.33
C ILE A 150 1.70 11.17 -7.16
N PHE A 151 1.26 9.94 -7.43
CA PHE A 151 1.12 8.89 -6.42
C PHE A 151 2.47 8.54 -5.77
N GLN A 152 3.53 8.36 -6.57
CA GLN A 152 4.87 8.00 -6.07
C GLN A 152 5.55 9.13 -5.31
N VAL A 153 5.29 10.41 -5.65
CA VAL A 153 5.78 11.55 -4.86
C VAL A 153 5.29 11.45 -3.41
N GLY A 154 4.03 11.05 -3.22
CA GLY A 154 3.51 10.80 -1.86
C GLY A 154 4.30 9.72 -1.12
N GLY A 155 4.43 8.51 -1.70
CA GLY A 155 5.13 7.41 -1.07
C GLY A 155 6.60 7.71 -0.76
N ASN A 156 7.34 8.24 -1.74
CA ASN A 156 8.73 8.63 -1.54
C ASN A 156 8.88 9.71 -0.45
N GLY A 157 7.95 10.70 -0.41
CA GLY A 157 7.91 11.69 0.64
C GLY A 157 7.66 11.09 2.02
N GLY A 158 6.72 10.14 2.12
CA GLY A 158 6.41 9.44 3.36
C GLY A 158 7.57 8.59 3.89
N SER A 159 8.26 7.90 2.99
CA SER A 159 9.43 7.07 3.34
C SER A 159 10.68 7.89 3.75
N ALA A 160 10.73 9.19 3.40
CA ALA A 160 11.86 10.07 3.67
C ALA A 160 11.75 10.81 5.03
N VAL A 161 10.61 10.75 5.71
CA VAL A 161 10.33 11.38 7.02
C VAL A 161 10.54 10.40 8.15
#